data_bffed78b1cec7f8f86e8338e47ff99c8
#
_entry.id   bffed78b1cec7f8f86e8338e47ff99c8
#
_cell.length_a   1.000
_cell.length_b   1.000
_cell.length_c   1.000
_cell.angle_alpha   90.00
_cell.angle_beta   90.00
_cell.angle_gamma   90.00
#
_symmetry.space_group_name_H-M   'P 1'
#
loop_
_entity.id
_entity.type
_entity.pdbx_description
1 polymer ?
#
loop_
_entity_poly.entity_id
_entity_poly.type
_entity_poly.pdbx_seq_one_letter_code
_entity_poly.pdbx_strand_id
1 'polypeptide(L)'
;MTDNKRYRIFNLLLYPDNLQHQKAIKRLLGTEFNAVGCLHNMDTYTEDKNEHKSGELKKEHYHFVVKFKNNRTISSLSKVLEIEERFIDPTCSFKNSSKYLLHIGCEDKYQYDIEDLVGSLVPDVVKLVDDTTEEVKVIKICNLLDEIDSFLSTSEFMTLIAKNGLWSVYRRCGYSFIRVLDEHNAKYV
;
A
#
# COMPACT_ATOMS: atom_id res chain seq x y z
N MET A 1 27.57 0.32 -20.25
CA MET A 1 27.05 -1.07 -20.29
C MET A 1 25.56 -1.00 -19.98
N THR A 2 24.69 -1.22 -20.96
CA THR A 2 23.24 -1.27 -20.74
C THR A 2 22.93 -2.53 -19.95
N ASP A 3 22.38 -2.38 -18.75
CA ASP A 3 21.95 -3.51 -17.92
C ASP A 3 20.89 -4.32 -18.67
N ASN A 4 21.25 -5.51 -19.13
CA ASN A 4 20.37 -6.42 -19.88
C ASN A 4 19.39 -7.19 -18.95
N LYS A 5 19.37 -6.85 -17.65
CA LYS A 5 18.43 -7.44 -16.71
C LYS A 5 16.99 -7.14 -17.10
N ARG A 6 16.14 -8.13 -16.89
CA ARG A 6 14.73 -8.07 -17.26
C ARG A 6 13.83 -8.28 -16.04
N TYR A 7 12.81 -7.46 -15.92
CA TYR A 7 11.90 -7.42 -14.78
C TYR A 7 10.45 -7.44 -15.25
N ARG A 8 9.55 -7.78 -14.36
CA ARG A 8 8.09 -7.76 -14.63
C ARG A 8 7.39 -6.59 -13.97
N ILE A 9 8.02 -5.98 -12.97
CA ILE A 9 7.43 -4.93 -12.16
C ILE A 9 8.39 -3.75 -12.11
N PHE A 10 7.85 -2.56 -12.29
CA PHE A 10 8.61 -1.33 -12.27
C PHE A 10 7.88 -0.27 -11.46
N ASN A 11 8.63 0.49 -10.67
CA ASN A 11 8.20 1.73 -10.06
C ASN A 11 8.56 2.88 -11.00
N LEU A 12 7.65 3.84 -11.13
CA LEU A 12 7.88 5.05 -11.92
C LEU A 12 7.65 6.27 -11.04
N LEU A 13 8.50 7.28 -11.23
CA LEU A 13 8.34 8.61 -10.61
C LEU A 13 8.06 9.62 -11.71
N LEU A 14 6.85 10.17 -11.77
CA LEU A 14 6.43 11.05 -12.86
C LEU A 14 5.87 12.38 -12.32
N TYR A 15 6.28 13.48 -12.95
CA TYR A 15 5.87 14.82 -12.58
C TYR A 15 4.75 15.32 -13.49
N PRO A 16 3.56 15.70 -12.99
CA PRO A 16 2.43 16.12 -13.81
C PRO A 16 2.66 17.44 -14.56
N ASP A 17 3.60 18.26 -14.14
CA ASP A 17 4.00 19.50 -14.83
C ASP A 17 5.03 19.29 -15.97
N ASN A 18 5.58 18.09 -16.11
CA ASN A 18 6.49 17.74 -17.19
C ASN A 18 5.70 17.21 -18.41
N LEU A 19 5.80 17.88 -19.56
CA LEU A 19 5.04 17.54 -20.76
C LEU A 19 5.26 16.10 -21.27
N GLN A 20 6.49 15.55 -21.13
CA GLN A 20 6.76 14.15 -21.50
C GLN A 20 6.07 13.20 -20.53
N HIS A 21 6.12 13.50 -19.21
CA HIS A 21 5.49 12.70 -18.18
C HIS A 21 3.96 12.73 -18.29
N GLN A 22 3.35 13.85 -18.68
CA GLN A 22 1.89 13.95 -18.88
C GLN A 22 1.35 12.89 -19.86
N LYS A 23 2.09 12.66 -20.97
CA LYS A 23 1.71 11.62 -21.94
C LYS A 23 1.78 10.23 -21.32
N ALA A 24 2.87 9.94 -20.59
CA ALA A 24 3.05 8.67 -19.91
C ALA A 24 1.98 8.45 -18.82
N ILE A 25 1.71 9.47 -17.99
CA ILE A 25 0.66 9.45 -16.97
C ILE A 25 -0.70 9.14 -17.61
N LYS A 26 -1.08 9.83 -18.67
CA LYS A 26 -2.36 9.58 -19.37
C LYS A 26 -2.49 8.14 -19.86
N ARG A 27 -1.41 7.54 -20.38
CA ARG A 27 -1.40 6.15 -20.85
C ARG A 27 -1.47 5.14 -19.69
N LEU A 28 -0.80 5.45 -18.56
CA LEU A 28 -0.82 4.61 -17.35
C LEU A 28 -2.16 4.65 -16.61
N LEU A 29 -2.86 5.79 -16.65
CA LEU A 29 -4.21 5.94 -16.11
C LEU A 29 -5.28 5.26 -16.99
N GLY A 30 -4.96 5.04 -18.25
CA GLY A 30 -5.83 4.32 -19.19
C GLY A 30 -5.75 2.81 -19.02
N THR A 31 -6.35 2.09 -19.96
CA THR A 31 -6.37 0.61 -19.97
C THR A 31 -5.21 -0.03 -20.73
N GLU A 32 -4.29 0.78 -21.26
CA GLU A 32 -3.16 0.31 -22.07
C GLU A 32 -2.14 -0.49 -21.26
N PHE A 33 -1.98 -0.14 -19.97
CA PHE A 33 -1.04 -0.78 -19.06
C PHE A 33 -1.75 -1.34 -17.84
N ASN A 34 -1.24 -2.47 -17.33
CA ASN A 34 -1.56 -2.92 -15.98
C ASN A 34 -0.75 -2.07 -15.00
N ALA A 35 -1.35 -1.00 -14.52
CA ALA A 35 -0.72 -0.01 -13.66
C ALA A 35 -1.63 0.42 -12.53
N VAL A 36 -1.01 0.85 -11.44
CA VAL A 36 -1.64 1.57 -10.34
C VAL A 36 -0.73 2.71 -9.93
N GLY A 37 -1.29 3.85 -9.61
CA GLY A 37 -0.56 5.03 -9.19
C GLY A 37 -1.26 5.76 -8.05
N CYS A 38 -0.48 6.62 -7.37
CA CYS A 38 -0.95 7.56 -6.37
C CYS A 38 -0.27 8.91 -6.62
N LEU A 39 -1.04 9.99 -6.53
CA LEU A 39 -0.51 11.35 -6.60
C LEU A 39 0.00 11.77 -5.23
N HIS A 40 1.30 11.96 -5.08
CA HIS A 40 1.91 12.44 -3.86
C HIS A 40 2.04 13.96 -3.90
N ASN A 41 1.11 14.65 -3.30
CA ASN A 41 1.03 16.11 -3.22
C ASN A 41 1.14 16.65 -1.79
N MET A 42 1.19 15.75 -0.78
CA MET A 42 1.33 16.09 0.64
C MET A 42 2.68 15.65 1.23
N ASP A 43 3.59 15.13 0.40
CA ASP A 43 4.91 14.71 0.86
C ASP A 43 5.76 15.90 1.28
N THR A 44 6.46 15.76 2.41
CA THR A 44 7.41 16.77 2.93
C THR A 44 8.83 16.23 2.95
N TYR A 45 9.80 17.14 2.98
CA TYR A 45 11.18 16.77 3.29
C TYR A 45 11.29 16.44 4.77
N THR A 46 11.89 15.31 5.11
CA THR A 46 12.11 14.85 6.50
C THR A 46 13.36 15.43 7.11
N GLU A 47 14.27 15.95 6.29
CA GLU A 47 15.56 16.55 6.67
C GLU A 47 15.92 17.68 5.71
N ASP A 48 16.82 18.57 6.15
CA ASP A 48 17.33 19.63 5.30
C ASP A 48 18.20 19.01 4.16
N LYS A 49 17.81 19.28 2.93
CA LYS A 49 18.49 18.74 1.76
C LYS A 49 18.59 19.76 0.64
N ASN A 50 19.82 20.09 0.21
CA ASN A 50 20.10 21.13 -0.78
C ASN A 50 19.48 22.48 -0.35
N GLU A 51 18.57 23.02 -1.17
CA GLU A 51 17.87 24.29 -0.92
C GLU A 51 16.55 24.12 -0.13
N HIS A 52 16.16 22.87 0.18
CA HIS A 52 14.90 22.55 0.86
C HIS A 52 15.10 22.31 2.35
N LYS A 53 14.13 22.77 3.14
CA LYS A 53 14.11 22.58 4.59
C LYS A 53 13.20 21.44 5.00
N SER A 54 13.50 20.83 6.13
CA SER A 54 12.61 19.86 6.77
C SER A 54 11.22 20.46 6.97
N GLY A 55 10.16 19.72 6.62
CA GLY A 55 8.77 20.16 6.67
C GLY A 55 8.28 20.90 5.41
N GLU A 56 9.17 21.29 4.49
CA GLU A 56 8.77 21.87 3.21
C GLU A 56 8.09 20.82 2.31
N LEU A 57 7.02 21.22 1.60
CA LEU A 57 6.34 20.31 0.66
C LEU A 57 7.26 19.97 -0.52
N LYS A 58 7.29 18.71 -0.84
CA LYS A 58 7.93 18.24 -2.07
C LYS A 58 7.10 18.63 -3.28
N LYS A 59 7.76 18.74 -4.41
CA LYS A 59 7.09 18.90 -5.69
C LYS A 59 6.12 17.76 -5.93
N GLU A 60 4.90 18.06 -6.32
CA GLU A 60 3.85 17.10 -6.67
C GLU A 60 4.34 16.10 -7.72
N HIS A 61 4.12 14.83 -7.47
CA HIS A 61 4.56 13.76 -8.34
C HIS A 61 3.69 12.50 -8.19
N TYR A 62 3.57 11.75 -9.29
CA TYR A 62 2.98 10.42 -9.25
C TYR A 62 4.03 9.37 -8.95
N HIS A 63 3.74 8.46 -8.05
CA HIS A 63 4.32 7.14 -8.02
C HIS A 63 3.39 6.16 -8.76
N PHE A 64 3.93 5.42 -9.73
CA PHE A 64 3.22 4.34 -10.39
C PHE A 64 3.93 3.02 -10.16
N VAL A 65 3.16 1.94 -10.05
CA VAL A 65 3.64 0.56 -10.14
C VAL A 65 3.04 -0.05 -11.41
N VAL A 66 3.91 -0.53 -12.30
CA VAL A 66 3.51 -1.15 -13.56
C VAL A 66 3.89 -2.61 -13.56
N LYS A 67 2.96 -3.49 -13.96
CA LYS A 67 3.17 -4.95 -13.97
C LYS A 67 2.98 -5.52 -15.38
N PHE A 68 3.95 -6.28 -15.83
CA PHE A 68 3.93 -6.93 -17.14
C PHE A 68 3.79 -8.45 -17.03
N LYS A 69 3.12 -9.05 -18.01
CA LYS A 69 3.06 -10.52 -18.15
C LYS A 69 4.44 -11.11 -18.48
N ASN A 70 5.20 -10.43 -19.34
CA ASN A 70 6.53 -10.83 -19.77
C ASN A 70 7.60 -9.89 -19.22
N ASN A 71 8.82 -10.40 -19.02
CA ASN A 71 9.94 -9.60 -18.56
C ASN A 71 10.34 -8.53 -19.60
N ARG A 72 10.64 -7.32 -19.13
CA ARG A 72 11.12 -6.18 -19.93
C ARG A 72 12.41 -5.61 -19.35
N THR A 73 13.20 -4.93 -20.17
CA THR A 73 14.33 -4.09 -19.73
C THR A 73 13.84 -2.68 -19.41
N ILE A 74 14.57 -1.93 -18.59
CA ILE A 74 14.31 -0.52 -18.32
C ILE A 74 14.28 0.27 -19.64
N SER A 75 15.26 0.06 -20.51
CA SER A 75 15.35 0.73 -21.80
C SER A 75 14.14 0.46 -22.72
N SER A 76 13.61 -0.77 -22.70
CA SER A 76 12.39 -1.10 -23.44
C SER A 76 11.18 -0.33 -22.92
N LEU A 77 11.05 -0.18 -21.59
CA LEU A 77 9.93 0.54 -20.98
C LEU A 77 10.07 2.05 -21.18
N SER A 78 11.29 2.61 -21.03
CA SER A 78 11.61 4.00 -21.31
C SER A 78 11.18 4.42 -22.72
N LYS A 79 11.55 3.61 -23.73
CA LYS A 79 11.15 3.86 -25.12
C LYS A 79 9.63 3.82 -25.32
N VAL A 80 8.95 2.86 -24.70
CA VAL A 80 7.49 2.71 -24.84
C VAL A 80 6.75 3.87 -24.18
N LEU A 81 7.19 4.34 -23.01
CA LEU A 81 6.56 5.44 -22.27
C LEU A 81 7.08 6.82 -22.71
N GLU A 82 8.13 6.89 -23.51
CA GLU A 82 8.82 8.12 -23.93
C GLU A 82 9.33 8.95 -22.75
N ILE A 83 9.85 8.28 -21.70
CA ILE A 83 10.42 8.91 -20.50
C ILE A 83 11.87 8.46 -20.30
N GLU A 84 12.66 9.24 -19.57
CA GLU A 84 14.03 8.90 -19.26
C GLU A 84 14.15 7.70 -18.33
N GLU A 85 15.17 6.86 -18.49
CA GLU A 85 15.40 5.64 -17.70
C GLU A 85 15.55 5.91 -16.19
N ARG A 86 16.05 7.10 -15.80
CA ARG A 86 16.20 7.49 -14.39
C ARG A 86 14.90 7.60 -13.62
N PHE A 87 13.75 7.67 -14.29
CA PHE A 87 12.41 7.69 -13.68
C PHE A 87 11.78 6.30 -13.56
N ILE A 88 12.54 5.25 -13.91
CA ILE A 88 12.11 3.86 -13.93
C ILE A 88 13.01 3.05 -13.00
N ASP A 89 12.43 2.51 -11.94
CA ASP A 89 13.13 1.67 -10.97
C ASP A 89 12.53 0.25 -10.97
N PRO A 90 13.30 -0.79 -11.32
CA PRO A 90 12.79 -2.16 -11.33
C PRO A 90 12.64 -2.69 -9.91
N THR A 91 11.57 -3.43 -9.67
CA THR A 91 11.30 -4.06 -8.37
C THR A 91 10.94 -5.53 -8.51
N CYS A 92 11.17 -6.30 -7.46
CA CYS A 92 10.78 -7.71 -7.40
C CYS A 92 9.46 -7.93 -6.63
N SER A 93 8.97 -6.91 -5.92
CA SER A 93 7.85 -7.03 -5.00
C SER A 93 6.72 -6.05 -5.34
N PHE A 94 5.67 -6.54 -5.99
CA PHE A 94 4.45 -5.77 -6.20
C PHE A 94 3.82 -5.34 -4.86
N LYS A 95 3.81 -6.24 -3.88
CA LYS A 95 3.26 -5.96 -2.54
C LYS A 95 3.95 -4.77 -1.85
N ASN A 96 5.29 -4.76 -1.84
CA ASN A 96 6.03 -3.68 -1.18
C ASN A 96 5.87 -2.34 -1.93
N SER A 97 5.92 -2.38 -3.27
CA SER A 97 5.69 -1.20 -4.09
C SER A 97 4.28 -0.63 -3.92
N SER A 98 3.27 -1.50 -3.82
CA SER A 98 1.88 -1.10 -3.58
C SER A 98 1.70 -0.46 -2.20
N LYS A 99 2.34 -1.00 -1.16
CA LYS A 99 2.33 -0.38 0.18
C LYS A 99 2.96 1.01 0.15
N TYR A 100 4.04 1.17 -0.60
CA TYR A 100 4.73 2.44 -0.72
C TYR A 100 3.89 3.52 -1.41
N LEU A 101 2.97 3.16 -2.32
CA LEU A 101 2.03 4.11 -2.90
C LEU A 101 1.18 4.84 -1.84
N LEU A 102 0.85 4.14 -0.75
CA LEU A 102 0.05 4.67 0.35
C LEU A 102 0.90 5.03 1.57
N HIS A 103 2.22 4.89 1.49
CA HIS A 103 3.20 5.02 2.59
C HIS A 103 2.94 4.10 3.79
N ILE A 104 2.23 2.97 3.60
CA ILE A 104 1.96 2.01 4.67
C ILE A 104 3.27 1.48 5.25
N GLY A 105 3.46 1.70 6.56
CA GLY A 105 4.69 1.36 7.27
C GLY A 105 5.80 2.42 7.19
N CYS A 106 5.49 3.64 6.74
CA CYS A 106 6.37 4.81 6.74
C CYS A 106 5.74 5.90 7.62
N GLU A 107 5.86 5.77 8.95
CA GLU A 107 5.18 6.64 9.93
C GLU A 107 5.63 8.12 9.86
N ASP A 108 6.81 8.38 9.31
CA ASP A 108 7.40 9.70 9.10
C ASP A 108 6.84 10.42 7.86
N LYS A 109 5.96 9.77 7.09
CA LYS A 109 5.39 10.29 5.86
C LYS A 109 3.89 10.48 5.96
N TYR A 110 3.36 11.38 5.11
CA TYR A 110 1.92 11.50 4.92
C TYR A 110 1.34 10.16 4.44
N GLN A 111 0.27 9.71 5.07
CA GLN A 111 -0.41 8.45 4.70
C GLN A 111 -1.52 8.77 3.70
N TYR A 112 -1.43 8.19 2.50
CA TYR A 112 -2.46 8.29 1.47
C TYR A 112 -3.52 7.21 1.65
N ASP A 113 -4.76 7.50 1.24
CA ASP A 113 -5.88 6.57 1.33
C ASP A 113 -6.01 5.69 0.07
N ILE A 114 -6.78 4.60 0.19
CA ILE A 114 -7.05 3.69 -0.95
C ILE A 114 -7.78 4.44 -2.07
N GLU A 115 -8.60 5.44 -1.73
CA GLU A 115 -9.34 6.29 -2.65
C GLU A 115 -8.43 7.20 -3.50
N ASP A 116 -7.20 7.44 -3.06
CA ASP A 116 -6.19 8.20 -3.84
C ASP A 116 -5.54 7.35 -4.94
N LEU A 117 -5.78 6.04 -4.93
CA LEU A 117 -5.24 5.14 -5.95
C LEU A 117 -6.00 5.26 -7.26
N VAL A 118 -5.25 5.27 -8.35
CA VAL A 118 -5.77 5.33 -9.72
C VAL A 118 -5.13 4.27 -10.62
N GLY A 119 -5.89 3.77 -11.60
CA GLY A 119 -5.39 2.82 -12.59
C GLY A 119 -6.00 1.42 -12.52
N SER A 120 -5.63 0.55 -13.44
CA SER A 120 -6.24 -0.77 -13.66
C SER A 120 -5.95 -1.80 -12.57
N LEU A 121 -4.85 -1.64 -11.80
CA LEU A 121 -4.45 -2.57 -10.72
C LEU A 121 -4.94 -2.14 -9.33
N VAL A 122 -5.79 -1.12 -9.20
CA VAL A 122 -6.37 -0.71 -7.90
C VAL A 122 -7.00 -1.90 -7.18
N PRO A 123 -7.84 -2.78 -7.82
CA PRO A 123 -8.42 -3.92 -7.11
C PRO A 123 -7.39 -4.92 -6.56
N ASP A 124 -6.24 -5.06 -7.25
CA ASP A 124 -5.16 -5.92 -6.78
C ASP A 124 -4.46 -5.33 -5.54
N VAL A 125 -4.27 -4.00 -5.51
CA VAL A 125 -3.69 -3.30 -4.36
C VAL A 125 -4.63 -3.35 -3.16
N VAL A 126 -5.94 -3.09 -3.35
CA VAL A 126 -6.95 -3.18 -2.29
C VAL A 126 -6.88 -4.55 -1.59
N LYS A 127 -6.84 -5.64 -2.35
CA LYS A 127 -6.69 -6.99 -1.79
C LYS A 127 -5.40 -7.15 -0.99
N LEU A 128 -4.28 -6.60 -1.48
CA LEU A 128 -2.99 -6.69 -0.80
C LEU A 128 -2.94 -5.86 0.49
N VAL A 129 -3.61 -4.72 0.51
CA VAL A 129 -3.75 -3.87 1.70
C VAL A 129 -4.66 -4.55 2.71
N ASP A 130 -5.80 -5.11 2.28
CA ASP A 130 -6.69 -5.89 3.15
C ASP A 130 -5.97 -7.11 3.77
N ASP A 131 -5.14 -7.80 3.01
CA ASP A 131 -4.31 -8.90 3.54
C ASP A 131 -3.23 -8.41 4.52
N THR A 132 -2.78 -7.16 4.39
CA THR A 132 -1.77 -6.57 5.30
C THR A 132 -2.40 -6.05 6.60
N THR A 133 -3.67 -5.69 6.55
CA THR A 133 -4.45 -5.30 7.72
C THR A 133 -4.82 -6.47 8.63
N GLU A 134 -4.37 -7.70 8.36
CA GLU A 134 -4.61 -8.82 9.29
C GLU A 134 -3.93 -8.59 10.63
N GLU A 135 -2.69 -8.11 10.64
CA GLU A 135 -2.00 -7.75 11.91
C GLU A 135 -2.74 -6.62 12.63
N VAL A 136 -3.16 -5.59 11.89
CA VAL A 136 -3.97 -4.50 12.44
C VAL A 136 -5.34 -5.00 12.91
N LYS A 137 -5.98 -5.90 12.18
CA LYS A 137 -7.23 -6.54 12.58
C LYS A 137 -7.08 -7.42 13.81
N VAL A 138 -5.95 -8.14 13.96
CA VAL A 138 -5.61 -8.89 15.18
C VAL A 138 -5.48 -7.95 16.37
N ILE A 139 -4.71 -6.87 16.23
CA ILE A 139 -4.56 -5.84 17.27
C ILE A 139 -5.92 -5.24 17.63
N LYS A 140 -6.75 -4.93 16.63
CA LYS A 140 -8.11 -4.42 16.88
C LYS A 140 -8.99 -5.40 17.66
N ILE A 141 -8.88 -6.72 17.42
CA ILE A 141 -9.59 -7.73 18.22
C ILE A 141 -9.13 -7.70 19.67
N CYS A 142 -7.82 -7.61 19.91
CA CYS A 142 -7.28 -7.52 21.27
C CYS A 142 -7.76 -6.23 21.98
N ASN A 143 -7.68 -5.09 21.30
CA ASN A 143 -8.15 -3.81 21.85
C ASN A 143 -9.65 -3.83 22.17
N LEU A 144 -10.49 -4.46 21.34
CA LEU A 144 -11.92 -4.64 21.60
C LEU A 144 -12.19 -5.47 22.87
N LEU A 145 -11.34 -6.46 23.17
CA LEU A 145 -11.45 -7.22 24.41
C LEU A 145 -11.00 -6.39 25.62
N ASP A 146 -9.94 -5.58 25.45
CA ASP A 146 -9.44 -4.73 26.54
C ASP A 146 -10.42 -3.60 26.92
N GLU A 147 -11.33 -3.20 26.00
CA GLU A 147 -12.40 -2.22 26.25
C GLU A 147 -13.61 -2.82 26.99
N ILE A 148 -13.65 -4.13 27.19
CA ILE A 148 -14.76 -4.82 27.85
C ILE A 148 -14.39 -5.17 29.29
N ASP A 149 -15.07 -4.55 30.25
CA ASP A 149 -14.87 -4.74 31.70
C ASP A 149 -15.82 -5.82 32.30
N SER A 150 -16.08 -6.89 31.56
CA SER A 150 -16.99 -7.96 32.02
C SER A 150 -16.65 -9.29 31.34
N PHE A 151 -17.16 -10.37 31.94
CA PHE A 151 -17.13 -11.68 31.30
C PHE A 151 -17.86 -11.67 29.96
N LEU A 152 -17.25 -12.28 28.94
CA LEU A 152 -17.79 -12.36 27.59
C LEU A 152 -17.92 -13.83 27.16
N SER A 153 -19.11 -14.30 26.88
CA SER A 153 -19.29 -15.63 26.31
C SER A 153 -18.71 -15.73 24.88
N THR A 154 -18.36 -16.92 24.45
CA THR A 154 -17.89 -17.17 23.08
C THR A 154 -18.87 -16.65 22.03
N SER A 155 -20.19 -16.78 22.28
CA SER A 155 -21.23 -16.30 21.35
C SER A 155 -21.26 -14.78 21.24
N GLU A 156 -21.12 -14.07 22.35
CA GLU A 156 -21.06 -12.61 22.38
C GLU A 156 -19.78 -12.12 21.70
N PHE A 157 -18.65 -12.78 21.95
CA PHE A 157 -17.38 -12.48 21.30
C PHE A 157 -17.46 -12.65 19.77
N MET A 158 -18.02 -13.77 19.29
CA MET A 158 -18.23 -13.99 17.85
C MET A 158 -19.12 -12.90 17.23
N THR A 159 -20.17 -12.49 17.96
CA THR A 159 -21.05 -11.41 17.52
C THR A 159 -20.32 -10.07 17.44
N LEU A 160 -19.47 -9.76 18.43
CA LEU A 160 -18.63 -8.58 18.45
C LEU A 160 -17.68 -8.55 17.26
N ILE A 161 -16.98 -9.65 17.00
CA ILE A 161 -16.07 -9.83 15.86
C ILE A 161 -16.80 -9.59 14.53
N ALA A 162 -17.99 -10.18 14.36
CA ALA A 162 -18.78 -10.05 13.13
C ALA A 162 -19.26 -8.61 12.91
N LYS A 163 -19.77 -7.95 13.96
CA LYS A 163 -20.21 -6.53 13.89
C LYS A 163 -19.10 -5.57 13.52
N ASN A 164 -17.85 -5.88 13.89
CA ASN A 164 -16.69 -5.05 13.58
C ASN A 164 -15.99 -5.43 12.25
N GLY A 165 -16.58 -6.30 11.42
CA GLY A 165 -16.01 -6.71 10.13
C GLY A 165 -14.72 -7.55 10.24
N LEU A 166 -14.46 -8.17 11.41
CA LEU A 166 -13.22 -8.89 11.73
C LEU A 166 -13.34 -10.41 11.52
N TRP A 167 -14.48 -10.87 10.96
CA TRP A 167 -14.80 -12.29 10.82
C TRP A 167 -13.76 -13.08 10.00
N SER A 168 -13.20 -12.47 8.96
CA SER A 168 -12.20 -13.12 8.10
C SER A 168 -10.94 -13.51 8.88
N VAL A 169 -10.47 -12.63 9.77
CA VAL A 169 -9.28 -12.87 10.60
C VAL A 169 -9.60 -13.89 11.70
N TYR A 170 -10.73 -13.71 12.38
CA TYR A 170 -11.18 -14.68 13.38
C TYR A 170 -11.25 -16.10 12.81
N ARG A 171 -11.79 -16.29 11.60
CA ARG A 171 -11.91 -17.60 10.98
C ARG A 171 -10.56 -18.28 10.70
N ARG A 172 -9.48 -17.51 10.47
CA ARG A 172 -8.12 -18.06 10.27
C ARG A 172 -7.40 -18.36 11.57
N CYS A 173 -7.57 -17.53 12.57
CA CYS A 173 -6.83 -17.60 13.84
C CYS A 173 -7.71 -17.96 15.05
N GLY A 174 -8.91 -18.51 14.82
CA GLY A 174 -9.96 -18.67 15.83
C GLY A 174 -9.51 -19.36 17.10
N TYR A 175 -8.70 -20.40 17.00
CA TYR A 175 -8.19 -21.09 18.20
C TYR A 175 -7.33 -20.17 19.09
N SER A 176 -6.49 -19.33 18.50
CA SER A 176 -5.69 -18.36 19.23
C SER A 176 -6.56 -17.31 19.93
N PHE A 177 -7.61 -16.85 19.26
CA PHE A 177 -8.54 -15.87 19.84
C PHE A 177 -9.41 -16.45 20.97
N ILE A 178 -9.75 -17.73 20.94
CA ILE A 178 -10.44 -18.37 22.08
C ILE A 178 -9.53 -18.33 23.30
N ARG A 179 -8.22 -18.60 23.18
CA ARG A 179 -7.29 -18.47 24.28
C ARG A 179 -7.19 -17.05 24.84
N VAL A 180 -7.17 -16.04 23.96
CA VAL A 180 -7.16 -14.63 24.39
C VAL A 180 -8.47 -14.28 25.11
N LEU A 181 -9.61 -14.80 24.64
CA LEU A 181 -10.90 -14.66 25.33
C LEU A 181 -10.89 -15.35 26.70
N ASP A 182 -10.32 -16.54 26.81
CA ASP A 182 -10.20 -17.26 28.09
C ASP A 182 -9.31 -16.48 29.09
N GLU A 183 -8.20 -15.92 28.61
CA GLU A 183 -7.33 -15.05 29.41
C GLU A 183 -8.03 -13.75 29.86
N HIS A 184 -8.82 -13.15 28.95
CA HIS A 184 -9.66 -11.99 29.31
C HIS A 184 -10.67 -12.36 30.39
N ASN A 185 -11.41 -13.45 30.20
CA ASN A 185 -12.47 -13.90 31.11
C ASN A 185 -11.95 -14.34 32.50
N ALA A 186 -10.71 -14.82 32.56
CA ALA A 186 -10.09 -15.21 33.84
C ALA A 186 -9.94 -14.02 34.82
N LYS A 187 -10.06 -12.79 34.36
CA LYS A 187 -10.07 -11.58 35.24
C LYS A 187 -11.41 -11.40 35.98
N TYR A 188 -12.48 -12.11 35.56
CA TYR A 188 -13.87 -11.93 36.03
C TYR A 188 -14.45 -13.19 36.70
N VAL A 189 -13.63 -14.21 36.92
CA VAL A 189 -13.93 -15.43 37.64
C VAL A 189 -13.14 -15.46 38.95
#